data_22be7037e4f6fd8eb344be8adfbd9a94
#
_entry.id   22be7037e4f6fd8eb344be8adfbd9a94
#
_cell.length_a   1.000
_cell.length_b   1.000
_cell.length_c   1.000
_cell.angle_alpha   90.00
_cell.angle_beta   90.00
_cell.angle_gamma   90.00
#
_symmetry.space_group_name_H-M   'P 1'
#
loop_
_entity.id
_entity.type
_entity.pdbx_description
1 polymer ?
#
loop_
_entity_poly.entity_id
_entity_poly.type
_entity_poly.pdbx_seq_one_letter_code
_entity_poly.pdbx_strand_id
1 'polypeptide(L)'
;GFEAAKPGATYSDIHHACMRVIAERLHDWGILPVDVEESLSPEGQQHRRWLACGVAHHLGLDVHDCAQARYESYQNAKIRPGMIFTIEPGLYFREDDLLIPPEYRGIGIRIEDDVLMTEDGPEWISAGIPKRIDDVEAWMADMAAEGAKA
;
A
#
# COMPACT_ATOMS: atom_id res chain seq x y z
N GLY A 1 2.80 6.45 -3.23
CA GLY A 1 3.95 5.54 -2.97
C GLY A 1 4.90 5.44 -4.15
N PHE A 2 4.38 5.15 -5.34
CA PHE A 2 5.19 5.03 -6.56
C PHE A 2 5.98 6.30 -6.88
N GLU A 3 5.37 7.46 -6.77
CA GLU A 3 6.05 8.75 -6.99
C GLU A 3 7.15 9.04 -5.96
N ALA A 4 7.03 8.50 -4.76
CA ALA A 4 8.05 8.60 -3.72
C ALA A 4 9.19 7.60 -3.91
N ALA A 5 8.96 6.51 -4.64
CA ALA A 5 9.95 5.48 -4.94
C ALA A 5 10.95 5.98 -5.99
N LYS A 6 12.03 6.60 -5.55
CA LYS A 6 13.10 7.14 -6.40
C LYS A 6 14.44 6.51 -6.03
N PRO A 7 15.41 6.46 -6.95
CA PRO A 7 16.77 6.04 -6.60
C PRO A 7 17.31 6.84 -5.39
N GLY A 8 17.71 6.14 -4.34
CA GLY A 8 18.17 6.74 -3.10
C GLY A 8 17.09 7.11 -2.07
N ALA A 9 15.80 6.96 -2.39
CA ALA A 9 14.73 6.96 -1.39
C ALA A 9 14.81 5.71 -0.50
N THR A 10 14.05 5.69 0.58
CA THR A 10 13.93 4.56 1.50
C THR A 10 12.52 3.99 1.51
N TYR A 11 12.30 2.81 2.08
CA TYR A 11 10.94 2.31 2.30
C TYR A 11 10.16 3.18 3.28
N SER A 12 10.84 3.82 4.22
CA SER A 12 10.21 4.80 5.11
C SER A 12 9.64 6.00 4.33
N ASP A 13 10.32 6.48 3.29
CA ASP A 13 9.79 7.56 2.44
C ASP A 13 8.52 7.13 1.68
N ILE A 14 8.52 5.92 1.12
CA ILE A 14 7.35 5.34 0.46
C ILE A 14 6.20 5.18 1.46
N HIS A 15 6.50 4.63 2.65
CA HIS A 15 5.52 4.46 3.71
C HIS A 15 4.87 5.78 4.11
N HIS A 16 5.67 6.80 4.38
CA HIS A 16 5.16 8.12 4.77
C HIS A 16 4.30 8.76 3.68
N ALA A 17 4.67 8.60 2.40
CA ALA A 17 3.86 9.10 1.29
C ALA A 17 2.49 8.41 1.23
N CYS A 18 2.44 7.09 1.41
CA CYS A 18 1.19 6.34 1.48
C CYS A 18 0.35 6.73 2.70
N MET A 19 1.00 6.83 3.89
CA MET A 19 0.30 7.20 5.13
C MET A 19 -0.33 8.58 5.05
N ARG A 20 0.33 9.54 4.41
CA ARG A 20 -0.26 10.87 4.19
C ARG A 20 -1.56 10.78 3.41
N VAL A 21 -1.59 10.10 2.27
CA VAL A 21 -2.80 9.94 1.47
C VAL A 21 -3.90 9.24 2.26
N ILE A 22 -3.55 8.18 3.01
CA ILE A 22 -4.51 7.45 3.84
C ILE A 22 -5.09 8.35 4.94
N ALA A 23 -4.24 9.09 5.67
CA ALA A 23 -4.69 9.98 6.72
C ALA A 23 -5.59 11.10 6.19
N GLU A 24 -5.22 11.73 5.06
CA GLU A 24 -6.03 12.73 4.38
C GLU A 24 -7.42 12.18 4.00
N ARG A 25 -7.49 10.98 3.40
CA ARG A 25 -8.77 10.37 3.02
C ARG A 25 -9.61 9.96 4.22
N LEU A 26 -9.00 9.37 5.25
CA LEU A 26 -9.72 9.04 6.48
C LEU A 26 -10.27 10.28 7.19
N HIS A 27 -9.54 11.40 7.12
CA HIS A 27 -10.00 12.69 7.62
C HIS A 27 -11.17 13.23 6.78
N ASP A 28 -11.03 13.26 5.44
CA ASP A 28 -12.09 13.70 4.51
C ASP A 28 -13.40 12.92 4.68
N TRP A 29 -13.31 11.63 5.02
CA TRP A 29 -14.46 10.76 5.28
C TRP A 29 -15.03 10.91 6.71
N GLY A 30 -14.41 11.74 7.55
CA GLY A 30 -14.82 11.91 8.95
C GLY A 30 -14.55 10.70 9.85
N ILE A 31 -13.67 9.82 9.43
CA ILE A 31 -13.28 8.60 10.19
C ILE A 31 -12.10 8.90 11.12
N LEU A 32 -11.13 9.70 10.68
CA LEU A 32 -9.98 10.07 11.49
C LEU A 32 -10.42 11.05 12.60
N PRO A 33 -10.19 10.72 13.89
CA PRO A 33 -10.71 11.54 15.00
C PRO A 33 -9.86 12.77 15.32
N VAL A 34 -8.75 12.98 14.63
CA VAL A 34 -7.78 14.06 14.84
C VAL A 34 -7.36 14.66 13.50
N ASP A 35 -6.65 15.78 13.55
CA ASP A 35 -6.08 16.39 12.34
C ASP A 35 -5.03 15.47 11.68
N VAL A 36 -4.85 15.63 10.37
CA VAL A 36 -3.93 14.82 9.57
C VAL A 36 -2.50 14.91 10.12
N GLU A 37 -2.02 16.11 10.42
CA GLU A 37 -0.65 16.32 10.93
C GLU A 37 -0.47 15.74 12.34
N GLU A 38 -1.48 15.82 13.19
CA GLU A 38 -1.47 15.14 14.48
C GLU A 38 -1.39 13.63 14.31
N SER A 39 -2.22 13.07 13.41
CA SER A 39 -2.20 11.64 13.14
C SER A 39 -0.87 11.14 12.56
N LEU A 40 -0.20 11.95 11.75
CA LEU A 40 1.09 11.59 11.14
C LEU A 40 2.29 11.81 12.08
N SER A 41 2.09 12.46 13.22
CA SER A 41 3.15 12.67 14.21
C SER A 41 3.60 11.35 14.85
N PRO A 42 4.82 11.26 15.39
CA PRO A 42 5.31 10.07 16.09
C PRO A 42 4.42 9.63 17.27
N GLU A 43 3.80 10.58 17.95
CA GLU A 43 2.94 10.37 19.11
C GLU A 43 1.49 10.06 18.72
N GLY A 44 1.05 10.49 17.53
CA GLY A 44 -0.31 10.34 17.03
C GLY A 44 -0.60 8.92 16.53
N GLN A 45 -0.32 8.69 15.27
CA GLN A 45 -0.45 7.38 14.59
C GLN A 45 -1.87 6.81 14.53
N GLN A 46 -2.92 7.62 14.70
CA GLN A 46 -4.32 7.15 14.73
C GLN A 46 -4.74 6.48 13.41
N HIS A 47 -4.25 6.96 12.25
CA HIS A 47 -4.50 6.36 10.94
C HIS A 47 -4.06 4.89 10.84
N ARG A 48 -3.05 4.47 11.62
CA ARG A 48 -2.53 3.10 11.63
C ARG A 48 -3.48 2.08 12.25
N ARG A 49 -4.56 2.52 12.91
CA ARG A 49 -5.61 1.62 13.37
C ARG A 49 -6.15 0.75 12.25
N TRP A 50 -6.25 1.28 11.05
CA TRP A 50 -6.83 0.62 9.88
C TRP A 50 -5.78 0.15 8.86
N LEU A 51 -4.49 0.37 9.14
CA LEU A 51 -3.36 -0.20 8.41
C LEU A 51 -2.23 -0.49 9.39
N ALA A 52 -2.20 -1.69 9.92
CA ALA A 52 -1.24 -2.09 10.95
C ALA A 52 0.12 -2.56 10.41
N CYS A 53 0.25 -2.79 9.10
CA CYS A 53 1.47 -3.31 8.45
C CYS A 53 2.25 -2.21 7.70
N GLY A 54 3.42 -2.58 7.18
CA GLY A 54 4.14 -1.77 6.21
C GLY A 54 3.43 -1.74 4.86
N VAL A 55 3.89 -0.88 3.96
CA VAL A 55 3.32 -0.73 2.60
C VAL A 55 4.31 -1.11 1.51
N ALA A 56 5.50 -1.59 1.88
CA ALA A 56 6.53 -2.00 0.93
C ALA A 56 7.47 -3.01 1.58
N HIS A 57 7.93 -3.98 0.80
CA HIS A 57 8.97 -4.93 1.19
C HIS A 57 9.76 -5.40 -0.03
N HIS A 58 10.97 -5.93 0.20
CA HIS A 58 11.74 -6.59 -0.86
C HIS A 58 11.06 -7.86 -1.34
N LEU A 59 11.17 -8.09 -2.64
CA LEU A 59 10.95 -9.38 -3.30
C LEU A 59 12.31 -9.97 -3.70
N GLY A 60 12.50 -11.26 -3.43
CA GLY A 60 13.74 -11.96 -3.74
C GLY A 60 13.57 -13.46 -3.70
N LEU A 61 14.43 -14.17 -2.97
CA LEU A 61 14.27 -15.62 -2.73
C LEU A 61 13.02 -15.93 -1.91
N ASP A 62 12.66 -15.01 -1.02
CA ASP A 62 11.42 -15.06 -0.25
C ASP A 62 10.49 -13.91 -0.66
N VAL A 63 9.16 -14.10 -0.45
CA VAL A 63 8.15 -13.06 -0.70
C VAL A 63 8.39 -11.83 0.18
N HIS A 64 8.74 -12.01 1.45
CA HIS A 64 9.21 -10.97 2.36
C HIS A 64 10.72 -11.11 2.53
N ASP A 65 11.46 -10.87 1.45
CA ASP A 65 12.90 -11.11 1.43
C ASP A 65 13.63 -10.19 2.41
N CYS A 66 14.64 -10.76 3.10
CA CYS A 66 15.43 -10.05 4.11
C CYS A 66 14.63 -9.40 5.25
N ALA A 67 13.39 -9.82 5.52
CA ALA A 67 12.49 -9.21 6.52
C ALA A 67 13.04 -9.22 7.97
N GLN A 68 14.03 -10.07 8.26
CA GLN A 68 14.71 -10.16 9.56
C GLN A 68 15.93 -9.23 9.66
N ALA A 69 16.23 -8.45 8.61
CA ALA A 69 17.31 -7.48 8.64
C ALA A 69 17.01 -6.34 9.64
N ARG A 70 18.07 -5.66 10.08
CA ARG A 70 17.92 -4.51 10.97
C ARG A 70 17.19 -3.37 10.26
N TYR A 71 16.46 -2.57 11.02
CA TYR A 71 15.69 -1.42 10.53
C TYR A 71 16.53 -0.49 9.63
N GLU A 72 17.75 -0.16 10.04
CA GLU A 72 18.66 0.70 9.28
C GLU A 72 19.12 0.08 7.96
N SER A 73 19.17 -1.27 7.92
CA SER A 73 19.59 -2.02 6.74
C SER A 73 18.43 -2.39 5.82
N TYR A 74 17.20 -2.16 6.24
CA TYR A 74 15.98 -2.51 5.52
C TYR A 74 15.11 -1.28 5.29
N GLN A 75 14.36 -0.82 6.31
CA GLN A 75 13.38 0.27 6.19
C GLN A 75 14.02 1.61 5.82
N ASN A 76 15.20 1.90 6.38
CA ASN A 76 15.97 3.12 6.12
C ASN A 76 17.14 2.92 5.17
N ALA A 77 17.33 1.73 4.62
CA ALA A 77 18.31 1.52 3.56
C ALA A 77 17.85 2.20 2.26
N LYS A 78 18.81 2.72 1.53
CA LYS A 78 18.55 3.38 0.25
C LYS A 78 18.19 2.36 -0.82
N ILE A 79 17.08 2.59 -1.49
CA ILE A 79 16.66 1.85 -2.68
C ILE A 79 17.63 2.16 -3.81
N ARG A 80 18.10 1.12 -4.49
CA ARG A 80 19.11 1.18 -5.56
C ARG A 80 18.58 0.51 -6.81
N PRO A 81 19.09 0.89 -7.99
CA PRO A 81 18.82 0.16 -9.23
C PRO A 81 19.09 -1.34 -9.09
N GLY A 82 18.22 -2.15 -9.69
CA GLY A 82 18.22 -3.61 -9.61
C GLY A 82 17.42 -4.20 -8.43
N MET A 83 16.92 -3.38 -7.51
CA MET A 83 16.04 -3.85 -6.44
C MET A 83 14.61 -4.02 -6.94
N ILE A 84 13.96 -5.12 -6.52
CA ILE A 84 12.53 -5.37 -6.73
C ILE A 84 11.84 -5.33 -5.36
N PHE A 85 10.69 -4.66 -5.29
CA PHE A 85 9.93 -4.49 -4.07
C PHE A 85 8.46 -4.23 -4.35
N THR A 86 7.60 -4.43 -3.35
CA THR A 86 6.18 -4.14 -3.42
C THR A 86 5.87 -2.70 -3.04
N ILE A 87 4.74 -2.17 -3.53
CA ILE A 87 4.03 -1.03 -2.96
C ILE A 87 2.58 -1.47 -2.80
N GLU A 88 2.13 -1.62 -1.54
CA GLU A 88 0.91 -2.35 -1.20
C GLU A 88 0.08 -1.67 -0.09
N PRO A 89 -0.25 -0.38 -0.20
CA PRO A 89 -1.11 0.28 0.78
C PRO A 89 -2.49 -0.38 0.80
N GLY A 90 -3.08 -0.46 2.01
CA GLY A 90 -4.42 -0.99 2.19
C GLY A 90 -5.14 -0.35 3.36
N LEU A 91 -6.46 -0.51 3.41
CA LEU A 91 -7.31 -0.16 4.55
C LEU A 91 -8.18 -1.35 4.91
N TYR A 92 -8.30 -1.60 6.22
CA TYR A 92 -9.00 -2.75 6.76
C TYR A 92 -9.92 -2.32 7.89
N PHE A 93 -11.19 -2.17 7.59
CA PHE A 93 -12.23 -1.81 8.55
C PHE A 93 -12.82 -3.09 9.15
N ARG A 94 -12.39 -3.41 10.35
CA ARG A 94 -12.87 -4.61 11.06
C ARG A 94 -14.36 -4.53 11.32
N GLU A 95 -15.04 -5.66 11.29
CA GLU A 95 -16.47 -5.78 11.54
C GLU A 95 -16.86 -5.31 12.96
N ASP A 96 -15.98 -5.54 13.93
CA ASP A 96 -16.15 -5.19 15.34
C ASP A 96 -15.66 -3.78 15.70
N ASP A 97 -15.15 -2.98 14.75
CA ASP A 97 -14.67 -1.64 15.01
C ASP A 97 -15.80 -0.61 15.09
N LEU A 98 -16.11 -0.19 16.32
CA LEU A 98 -17.18 0.77 16.58
C LEU A 98 -16.85 2.22 16.17
N LEU A 99 -15.61 2.53 15.82
CA LEU A 99 -15.23 3.85 15.27
C LEU A 99 -15.54 3.97 13.78
N ILE A 100 -15.81 2.85 13.12
CA ILE A 100 -16.16 2.81 11.70
C ILE A 100 -17.69 2.83 11.54
N PRO A 101 -18.24 3.67 10.64
CA PRO A 101 -19.65 3.62 10.28
C PRO A 101 -20.07 2.19 9.91
N PRO A 102 -21.28 1.73 10.35
CA PRO A 102 -21.70 0.34 10.14
C PRO A 102 -21.61 -0.14 8.69
N GLU A 103 -21.87 0.73 7.72
CA GLU A 103 -21.86 0.44 6.29
C GLU A 103 -20.47 0.14 5.73
N TYR A 104 -19.39 0.53 6.44
CA TYR A 104 -18.01 0.26 6.02
C TYR A 104 -17.35 -0.89 6.78
N ARG A 105 -18.01 -1.42 7.82
CA ARG A 105 -17.43 -2.51 8.63
C ARG A 105 -17.30 -3.79 7.83
N GLY A 106 -16.19 -4.49 8.03
CA GLY A 106 -15.87 -5.72 7.30
C GLY A 106 -15.25 -5.48 5.93
N ILE A 107 -15.11 -4.21 5.48
CA ILE A 107 -14.46 -3.89 4.20
C ILE A 107 -12.95 -3.83 4.40
N GLY A 108 -12.21 -4.61 3.60
CA GLY A 108 -10.75 -4.53 3.51
C GLY A 108 -10.32 -4.48 2.05
N ILE A 109 -9.49 -3.51 1.71
CA ILE A 109 -8.97 -3.34 0.35
C ILE A 109 -7.46 -3.11 0.42
N ARG A 110 -6.71 -3.88 -0.37
CA ARG A 110 -5.29 -3.66 -0.67
C ARG A 110 -5.13 -3.60 -2.17
N ILE A 111 -4.33 -2.66 -2.64
CA ILE A 111 -3.85 -2.62 -4.02
C ILE A 111 -2.34 -2.73 -3.95
N GLU A 112 -1.80 -3.73 -4.63
CA GLU A 112 -0.39 -4.09 -4.60
C GLU A 112 0.20 -4.07 -5.99
N ASP A 113 1.38 -3.48 -6.09
CA ASP A 113 2.19 -3.44 -7.29
C ASP A 113 3.63 -3.86 -7.00
N ASP A 114 4.20 -4.61 -7.95
CA ASP A 114 5.61 -4.93 -7.97
C ASP A 114 6.38 -3.88 -8.76
N VAL A 115 7.46 -3.41 -8.19
CA VAL A 115 8.27 -2.32 -8.73
C VAL A 115 9.72 -2.77 -8.88
N LEU A 116 10.27 -2.60 -10.08
CA LEU A 116 11.71 -2.66 -10.34
C LEU A 116 12.28 -1.25 -10.27
N MET A 117 13.28 -1.03 -9.43
CA MET A 117 14.07 0.20 -9.46
C MET A 117 15.11 0.13 -10.57
N THR A 118 15.05 1.07 -11.51
CA THR A 118 16.03 1.24 -12.57
C THR A 118 16.92 2.47 -12.32
N GLU A 119 17.93 2.68 -13.14
CA GLU A 119 18.76 3.91 -13.10
C GLU A 119 17.92 5.18 -13.38
N ASP A 120 16.88 5.05 -14.20
CA ASP A 120 16.00 6.16 -14.60
C ASP A 120 14.81 6.37 -13.63
N GLY A 121 14.62 5.46 -12.67
CA GLY A 121 13.53 5.52 -11.69
C GLY A 121 12.75 4.21 -11.57
N PRO A 122 11.60 4.23 -10.89
CA PRO A 122 10.78 3.06 -10.67
C PRO A 122 10.02 2.65 -11.94
N GLU A 123 9.99 1.35 -12.20
CA GLU A 123 9.23 0.72 -13.27
C GLU A 123 8.17 -0.23 -12.68
N TRP A 124 6.92 -0.09 -13.09
CA TRP A 124 5.84 -0.98 -12.70
C TRP A 124 5.86 -2.26 -13.51
N ILE A 125 6.35 -3.36 -12.93
CA ILE A 125 6.34 -4.67 -13.60
C ILE A 125 4.96 -5.35 -13.57
N SER A 126 4.10 -4.99 -12.64
CA SER A 126 2.70 -5.45 -12.55
C SER A 126 1.69 -4.53 -13.26
N ALA A 127 2.14 -3.59 -14.11
CA ALA A 127 1.28 -2.59 -14.75
C ALA A 127 0.14 -3.17 -15.61
N GLY A 128 0.29 -4.41 -16.11
CA GLY A 128 -0.73 -5.09 -16.92
C GLY A 128 -1.94 -5.61 -16.13
N ILE A 129 -1.91 -5.56 -14.81
CA ILE A 129 -3.00 -6.02 -13.95
C ILE A 129 -3.98 -4.87 -13.72
N PRO A 130 -5.30 -5.03 -14.00
CA PRO A 130 -6.28 -3.98 -13.77
C PRO A 130 -6.43 -3.66 -12.27
N LYS A 131 -6.56 -2.36 -11.93
CA LYS A 131 -6.65 -1.87 -10.54
C LYS A 131 -7.77 -0.86 -10.34
N ARG A 132 -8.25 -0.23 -11.41
CA ARG A 132 -9.39 0.68 -11.35
C ARG A 132 -10.67 -0.14 -11.21
N ILE A 133 -11.65 0.38 -10.49
CA ILE A 133 -12.92 -0.33 -10.20
C ILE A 133 -13.55 -0.86 -11.50
N ASP A 134 -13.78 0.04 -12.46
CA ASP A 134 -14.43 -0.31 -13.73
C ASP A 134 -13.64 -1.37 -14.53
N ASP A 135 -12.31 -1.29 -14.51
CA ASP A 135 -11.42 -2.23 -15.24
C ASP A 135 -11.43 -3.61 -14.58
N VAL A 136 -11.45 -3.67 -13.23
CA VAL A 136 -11.55 -4.93 -12.47
C VAL A 136 -12.92 -5.58 -12.70
N GLU A 137 -14.01 -4.82 -12.64
CA GLU A 137 -15.37 -5.33 -12.90
C GLU A 137 -15.52 -5.86 -14.33
N ALA A 138 -14.99 -5.14 -15.33
CA ALA A 138 -14.98 -5.59 -16.71
C ALA A 138 -14.18 -6.89 -16.88
N TRP A 139 -12.97 -6.94 -16.31
CA TRP A 139 -12.12 -8.13 -16.35
C TRP A 139 -12.80 -9.35 -15.70
N MET A 140 -13.44 -9.16 -14.55
CA MET A 140 -14.21 -10.23 -13.88
C MET A 140 -15.38 -10.72 -14.72
N ALA A 141 -16.10 -9.81 -15.40
CA ALA A 141 -17.22 -10.16 -16.28
C ALA A 141 -16.73 -10.99 -17.49
N ASP A 142 -15.61 -10.60 -18.09
CA ASP A 142 -15.01 -11.32 -19.23
C ASP A 142 -14.58 -12.74 -18.82
N MET A 143 -13.89 -12.87 -17.69
CA MET A 143 -13.46 -14.17 -17.16
C MET A 143 -14.65 -15.09 -16.84
N ALA A 144 -15.75 -14.55 -16.29
CA ALA A 144 -16.97 -15.30 -16.03
C ALA A 144 -17.64 -15.78 -17.33
N ALA A 145 -17.64 -14.95 -18.38
CA ALA A 145 -18.19 -15.30 -19.69
C ALA A 145 -17.35 -16.38 -20.42
N GLU A 146 -16.04 -16.38 -20.25
CA GLU A 146 -15.14 -17.40 -20.77
C GLU A 146 -15.31 -18.75 -20.04
N GLY A 147 -15.37 -18.71 -18.69
CA GLY A 147 -15.60 -19.90 -17.87
C GLY A 147 -16.95 -20.59 -18.11
N ALA A 148 -17.97 -19.84 -18.54
CA ALA A 148 -19.28 -20.39 -18.89
C ALA A 148 -19.30 -21.11 -20.25
N LYS A 149 -18.25 -21.00 -21.06
CA LYS A 149 -18.09 -21.64 -22.36
C LYS A 149 -17.26 -22.93 -22.30
N ALA A 150 -16.63 -23.22 -21.18
CA ALA A 150 -15.81 -24.40 -20.94
C ALA A 150 -16.59 -25.50 -20.23
#